data_78cca219a5643b5297c8b99e1f11a5f8
#
_entry.id   78cca219a5643b5297c8b99e1f11a5f8
#
_cell.length_a   1.000
_cell.length_b   1.000
_cell.length_c   1.000
_cell.angle_alpha   90.00
_cell.angle_beta   90.00
_cell.angle_gamma   90.00
#
_symmetry.space_group_name_H-M   'P 1'
#
loop_
_entity.id
_entity.type
_entity.pdbx_description
1 polymer ?
#
loop_
_entity_poly.entity_id
_entity_poly.type
_entity_poly.pdbx_seq_one_letter_code
_entity_poly.pdbx_strand_id
1 'polypeptide(L)'
;MADRSNPIAILLVEDSEADIELTLRGLARAKLQNRIWSVRDGAEALAFLRREPPHQEAPRPDLVLLDLNLPHLDGREVLARIRADPQLRELPVVVLSASDSEQEHLAASAADAFVTKPVDFAQLAKLVQMIAGLGWAIVKLSRAGARA
;
A
#
# COMPACT_ATOMS: atom_id res chain seq x y z
N MET A 1 13.64 21.14 2.14
CA MET A 1 12.21 21.16 2.31
C MET A 1 11.56 20.11 1.45
N ALA A 2 10.64 19.39 2.01
CA ALA A 2 9.93 18.40 1.22
C ALA A 2 9.15 19.09 0.12
N ASP A 3 9.23 18.54 -1.06
CA ASP A 3 8.52 19.09 -2.19
C ASP A 3 7.08 18.63 -2.13
N ARG A 4 6.22 19.50 -1.63
CA ARG A 4 4.81 19.19 -1.47
C ARG A 4 4.04 19.27 -2.77
N SER A 5 4.66 19.80 -3.81
CA SER A 5 4.00 19.86 -5.10
C SER A 5 4.09 18.53 -5.83
N ASN A 6 5.01 17.65 -5.44
CA ASN A 6 5.12 16.35 -6.07
C ASN A 6 4.07 15.41 -5.50
N PRO A 7 3.20 14.85 -6.34
CA PRO A 7 2.25 13.87 -5.84
C PRO A 7 2.98 12.60 -5.45
N ILE A 8 2.47 11.93 -4.43
CA ILE A 8 3.01 10.61 -4.11
C ILE A 8 2.45 9.58 -5.07
N ALA A 9 3.27 8.59 -5.36
CA ALA A 9 2.88 7.51 -6.25
C ALA A 9 2.42 6.32 -5.40
N ILE A 10 1.20 5.88 -5.63
CA ILE A 10 0.61 4.78 -4.88
C ILE A 10 0.27 3.66 -5.83
N LEU A 11 0.71 2.45 -5.52
CA LEU A 11 0.29 1.26 -6.23
C LEU A 11 -0.79 0.56 -5.41
N LEU A 12 -1.97 0.41 -6.00
CA LEU A 12 -3.07 -0.31 -5.37
C LEU A 12 -3.16 -1.70 -5.97
N VAL A 13 -3.02 -2.73 -5.15
CA VAL A 13 -3.11 -4.11 -5.58
C VAL A 13 -4.44 -4.67 -5.07
N GLU A 14 -5.42 -4.80 -5.95
CA GLU A 14 -6.78 -5.11 -5.59
C GLU A 14 -7.51 -5.66 -6.81
N ASP A 15 -8.19 -6.78 -6.68
CA ASP A 15 -8.90 -7.37 -7.81
C ASP A 15 -10.37 -6.99 -7.90
N SER A 16 -10.95 -6.44 -6.85
CA SER A 16 -12.35 -6.03 -6.84
C SER A 16 -12.49 -4.62 -7.43
N GLU A 17 -13.22 -4.50 -8.53
CA GLU A 17 -13.44 -3.19 -9.13
C GLU A 17 -14.15 -2.25 -8.19
N ALA A 18 -15.11 -2.77 -7.42
CA ALA A 18 -15.84 -1.93 -6.47
C ALA A 18 -14.90 -1.39 -5.40
N ASP A 19 -14.00 -2.23 -4.89
CA ASP A 19 -13.05 -1.79 -3.87
C ASP A 19 -12.01 -0.83 -4.43
N ILE A 20 -11.59 -1.04 -5.66
CA ILE A 20 -10.70 -0.10 -6.34
C ILE A 20 -11.35 1.27 -6.39
N GLU A 21 -12.59 1.32 -6.85
CA GLU A 21 -13.29 2.59 -6.99
C GLU A 21 -13.50 3.28 -5.66
N LEU A 22 -13.88 2.52 -4.64
CA LEU A 22 -14.04 3.08 -3.30
C LEU A 22 -12.74 3.67 -2.78
N THR A 23 -11.64 2.96 -2.98
CA THR A 23 -10.35 3.43 -2.51
C THR A 23 -9.93 4.70 -3.24
N LEU A 24 -10.12 4.74 -4.56
CA LEU A 24 -9.79 5.93 -5.33
C LEU A 24 -10.59 7.13 -4.87
N ARG A 25 -11.89 6.95 -4.62
CA ARG A 25 -12.74 8.03 -4.15
C ARG A 25 -12.33 8.50 -2.75
N GLY A 26 -12.01 7.56 -1.88
CA GLY A 26 -11.60 7.91 -0.53
C GLY A 26 -10.32 8.72 -0.50
N LEU A 27 -9.35 8.32 -1.31
CA LEU A 27 -8.09 9.06 -1.38
C LEU A 27 -8.27 10.43 -2.02
N ALA A 28 -9.16 10.54 -3.01
CA ALA A 28 -9.45 11.83 -3.63
C ALA A 28 -10.03 12.81 -2.62
N ARG A 29 -10.88 12.32 -1.72
CA ARG A 29 -11.46 13.15 -0.67
C ARG A 29 -10.46 13.65 0.34
N ALA A 30 -9.34 12.96 0.47
CA ALA A 30 -8.30 13.36 1.39
C ALA A 30 -7.56 14.61 0.95
N LYS A 31 -7.79 15.06 -0.27
CA LYS A 31 -7.17 16.26 -0.82
C LYS A 31 -5.66 16.18 -0.85
N LEU A 32 -5.16 14.96 -0.99
CA LEU A 32 -3.74 14.74 -1.13
C LEU A 32 -3.38 14.78 -2.61
N GLN A 33 -2.22 15.33 -2.91
CA GLN A 33 -1.69 15.16 -4.24
C GLN A 33 -1.12 13.76 -4.34
N ASN A 34 -1.85 12.89 -5.01
CA ASN A 34 -1.39 11.53 -5.21
C ASN A 34 -1.71 11.08 -6.62
N ARG A 35 -0.94 10.14 -7.10
CA ARG A 35 -1.15 9.46 -8.37
C ARG A 35 -1.24 7.98 -8.06
N ILE A 36 -2.30 7.35 -8.54
CA ILE A 36 -2.60 5.98 -8.18
C ILE A 36 -2.60 5.11 -9.42
N TRP A 37 -1.86 4.04 -9.37
CA TRP A 37 -1.91 2.97 -10.36
C TRP A 37 -2.54 1.77 -9.68
N SER A 38 -3.36 1.04 -10.40
CA SER A 38 -3.96 -0.17 -9.84
C SER A 38 -3.60 -1.37 -10.69
N VAL A 39 -3.34 -2.48 -10.02
CA VAL A 39 -3.15 -3.78 -10.65
C VAL A 39 -4.05 -4.77 -9.95
N ARG A 40 -4.37 -5.87 -10.61
CA ARG A 40 -5.43 -6.74 -10.14
C ARG A 40 -4.96 -8.06 -9.55
N ASP A 41 -3.68 -8.37 -9.69
CA ASP A 41 -3.17 -9.60 -9.08
C ASP A 41 -1.72 -9.41 -8.65
N GLY A 42 -1.24 -10.38 -7.89
CA GLY A 42 0.08 -10.28 -7.29
C GLY A 42 1.21 -10.36 -8.29
N ALA A 43 1.04 -11.17 -9.34
CA ALA A 43 2.07 -11.27 -10.36
C ALA A 43 2.24 -9.95 -11.10
N GLU A 44 1.13 -9.29 -11.40
CA GLU A 44 1.18 -7.99 -12.03
C GLU A 44 1.80 -6.95 -11.12
N ALA A 45 1.49 -7.03 -9.83
CA ALA A 45 2.09 -6.12 -8.87
C ALA A 45 3.62 -6.23 -8.85
N LEU A 46 4.13 -7.45 -8.83
CA LEU A 46 5.57 -7.65 -8.82
C LEU A 46 6.21 -7.19 -10.13
N ALA A 47 5.56 -7.45 -11.25
CA ALA A 47 6.05 -6.96 -12.54
C ALA A 47 6.12 -5.44 -12.57
N PHE A 48 5.09 -4.78 -12.04
CA PHE A 48 5.06 -3.33 -11.93
C PHE A 48 6.23 -2.82 -11.09
N LEU A 49 6.41 -3.42 -9.92
CA LEU A 49 7.45 -2.99 -9.00
C LEU A 49 8.87 -3.23 -9.54
N ARG A 50 9.03 -4.29 -10.32
CA ARG A 50 10.32 -4.63 -10.92
C ARG A 50 10.51 -4.01 -12.28
N ARG A 51 9.51 -3.27 -12.77
CA ARG A 51 9.51 -2.63 -14.08
C ARG A 51 9.74 -3.63 -15.19
N GLU A 52 9.14 -4.80 -15.05
CA GLU A 52 9.15 -5.82 -16.08
C GLU A 52 8.07 -5.53 -17.11
N PRO A 53 8.26 -5.98 -18.36
CA PRO A 53 7.23 -5.73 -19.38
C PRO A 53 5.86 -6.22 -18.94
N PRO A 54 4.79 -5.47 -19.20
CA PRO A 54 4.76 -4.20 -19.95
C PRO A 54 4.94 -2.96 -19.10
N HIS A 55 5.56 -3.08 -17.93
CA HIS A 55 5.67 -1.99 -16.95
C HIS A 55 7.05 -1.35 -16.92
N GLN A 56 7.77 -1.36 -18.04
CA GLN A 56 9.15 -0.84 -18.05
C GLN A 56 9.21 0.63 -17.66
N GLU A 57 8.16 1.39 -17.95
CA GLU A 57 8.16 2.81 -17.65
C GLU A 57 7.35 3.16 -16.40
N ALA A 58 6.99 2.16 -15.63
CA ALA A 58 6.25 2.40 -14.41
C ALA A 58 7.09 3.17 -13.41
N PRO A 59 6.48 4.07 -12.64
CA PRO A 59 7.21 4.76 -11.58
C PRO A 59 7.47 3.82 -10.42
N ARG A 60 8.45 4.15 -9.61
CA ARG A 60 8.62 3.47 -8.33
C ARG A 60 7.58 4.05 -7.37
N PRO A 61 6.66 3.25 -6.83
CA PRO A 61 5.68 3.80 -5.91
C PRO A 61 6.32 4.24 -4.60
N ASP A 62 5.69 5.21 -3.97
CA ASP A 62 6.07 5.61 -2.62
C ASP A 62 5.35 4.78 -1.57
N LEU A 63 4.27 4.11 -1.98
CA LEU A 63 3.43 3.34 -1.07
C LEU A 63 2.70 2.27 -1.86
N VAL A 64 2.58 1.09 -1.29
CA VAL A 64 1.76 0.01 -1.83
C VAL A 64 0.58 -0.23 -0.90
N LEU A 65 -0.63 -0.21 -1.45
CA LEU A 65 -1.83 -0.65 -0.74
C LEU A 65 -2.12 -2.05 -1.26
N LEU A 66 -2.03 -3.04 -0.40
CA LEU A 66 -2.04 -4.44 -0.82
C LEU A 66 -3.19 -5.20 -0.18
N ASP A 67 -4.11 -5.68 -1.00
CA ASP A 67 -5.14 -6.59 -0.55
C ASP A 67 -4.52 -7.97 -0.34
N LEU A 68 -4.82 -8.61 0.76
CA LEU A 68 -4.31 -9.96 1.02
C LEU A 68 -5.04 -11.01 0.18
N ASN A 69 -6.30 -10.80 -0.11
CA ASN A 69 -7.11 -11.82 -0.80
C ASN A 69 -7.12 -11.57 -2.30
N LEU A 70 -6.04 -11.95 -2.94
CA LEU A 70 -5.86 -11.78 -4.38
C LEU A 70 -5.99 -13.12 -5.10
N PRO A 71 -6.40 -13.10 -6.38
CA PRO A 71 -6.37 -14.32 -7.18
C PRO A 71 -4.95 -14.70 -7.54
N HIS A 72 -4.74 -15.97 -7.80
CA HIS A 72 -3.47 -16.55 -8.25
C HIS A 72 -2.38 -16.42 -7.21
N LEU A 73 -1.67 -15.30 -7.17
CA LEU A 73 -0.61 -15.09 -6.20
C LEU A 73 -1.16 -14.31 -5.02
N ASP A 74 -1.25 -14.96 -3.88
CA ASP A 74 -1.81 -14.39 -2.66
C ASP A 74 -1.04 -13.15 -2.22
N GLY A 75 -1.75 -12.20 -1.59
CA GLY A 75 -1.12 -10.99 -1.11
C GLY A 75 -0.02 -11.24 -0.09
N ARG A 76 -0.15 -12.29 0.71
CA ARG A 76 0.91 -12.65 1.68
C ARG A 76 2.20 -13.01 0.97
N GLU A 77 2.08 -13.71 -0.15
CA GLU A 77 3.24 -14.08 -0.94
C GLU A 77 3.85 -12.83 -1.61
N VAL A 78 3.00 -11.93 -2.09
CA VAL A 78 3.48 -10.67 -2.66
C VAL A 78 4.31 -9.90 -1.63
N LEU A 79 3.77 -9.78 -0.41
CA LEU A 79 4.47 -9.09 0.66
C LEU A 79 5.80 -9.76 0.99
N ALA A 80 5.81 -11.08 1.06
CA ALA A 80 7.04 -11.82 1.34
C ALA A 80 8.08 -11.56 0.26
N ARG A 81 7.67 -11.54 -0.99
CA ARG A 81 8.61 -11.29 -2.09
C ARG A 81 9.13 -9.87 -2.12
N ILE A 82 8.29 -8.91 -1.75
CA ILE A 82 8.73 -7.52 -1.63
C ILE A 82 9.82 -7.43 -0.56
N ARG A 83 9.59 -8.05 0.60
CA ARG A 83 10.56 -7.98 1.70
C ARG A 83 11.84 -8.77 1.43
N ALA A 84 11.77 -9.77 0.57
CA ALA A 84 12.94 -10.55 0.21
C ALA A 84 13.79 -9.89 -0.88
N ASP A 85 13.24 -8.94 -1.59
CA ASP A 85 13.93 -8.28 -2.71
C ASP A 85 14.72 -7.09 -2.18
N PRO A 86 16.07 -7.08 -2.31
CA PRO A 86 16.87 -5.97 -1.78
C PRO A 86 16.48 -4.60 -2.31
N GLN A 87 15.88 -4.53 -3.50
CA GLN A 87 15.50 -3.26 -4.09
C GLN A 87 14.10 -2.82 -3.66
N LEU A 88 13.30 -3.73 -3.10
CA LEU A 88 11.91 -3.43 -2.74
C LEU A 88 11.63 -3.53 -1.26
N ARG A 89 12.52 -4.12 -0.49
CA ARG A 89 12.22 -4.48 0.89
C ARG A 89 11.92 -3.32 1.82
N GLU A 90 12.30 -2.11 1.44
CA GLU A 90 12.02 -0.94 2.28
C GLU A 90 10.81 -0.15 1.81
N LEU A 91 10.13 -0.65 0.80
CA LEU A 91 8.95 0.00 0.28
C LEU A 91 7.83 -0.03 1.30
N PRO A 92 7.18 1.10 1.59
CA PRO A 92 6.05 1.11 2.51
C PRO A 92 4.89 0.29 1.96
N VAL A 93 4.37 -0.61 2.79
CA VAL A 93 3.22 -1.44 2.40
C VAL A 93 2.16 -1.35 3.48
N VAL A 94 0.96 -0.94 3.09
CA VAL A 94 -0.22 -0.99 3.95
C VAL A 94 -1.09 -2.13 3.45
N VAL A 95 -1.36 -3.07 4.33
CA VAL A 95 -2.15 -4.25 3.99
C VAL A 95 -3.62 -3.97 4.23
N LEU A 96 -4.45 -4.30 3.25
CA LEU A 96 -5.92 -4.22 3.37
C LEU A 96 -6.45 -5.64 3.47
N SER A 97 -7.31 -5.90 4.43
CA SER A 97 -7.83 -7.24 4.62
C SER A 97 -9.30 -7.22 5.02
N ALA A 98 -10.06 -8.18 4.50
CA ALA A 98 -11.46 -8.34 4.87
C ALA A 98 -11.63 -8.97 6.26
N SER A 99 -10.56 -9.53 6.80
CA SER A 99 -10.62 -10.21 8.10
C SER A 99 -9.67 -9.56 9.07
N ASP A 100 -10.10 -9.50 10.32
CA ASP A 100 -9.31 -8.97 11.42
C ASP A 100 -8.76 -10.13 12.26
N SER A 101 -8.61 -11.29 11.68
CA SER A 101 -8.17 -12.45 12.41
C SER A 101 -6.70 -12.34 12.81
N GLU A 102 -6.37 -12.94 13.91
CA GLU A 102 -5.01 -12.97 14.40
C GLU A 102 -4.06 -13.62 13.39
N GLN A 103 -4.57 -14.62 12.68
CA GLN A 103 -3.78 -15.32 11.68
C GLN A 103 -3.39 -14.39 10.53
N GLU A 104 -4.30 -13.55 10.12
CA GLU A 104 -3.98 -12.58 9.07
C GLU A 104 -3.02 -11.51 9.56
N HIS A 105 -3.15 -11.10 10.81
CA HIS A 105 -2.21 -10.16 11.39
C HIS A 105 -0.80 -10.74 11.42
N LEU A 106 -0.67 -12.01 11.75
CA LEU A 106 0.64 -12.66 11.73
C LEU A 106 1.19 -12.72 10.30
N ALA A 107 0.35 -13.03 9.34
CA ALA A 107 0.77 -13.11 7.95
C ALA A 107 1.19 -11.74 7.42
N ALA A 108 0.58 -10.69 7.95
CA ALA A 108 0.86 -9.32 7.53
C ALA A 108 1.87 -8.61 8.42
N SER A 109 2.57 -9.35 9.28
CA SER A 109 3.49 -8.73 10.25
C SER A 109 4.63 -7.97 9.59
N ALA A 110 4.94 -8.27 8.32
CA ALA A 110 5.98 -7.55 7.58
C ALA A 110 5.47 -6.25 6.96
N ALA A 111 4.20 -5.95 7.08
CA ALA A 111 3.64 -4.70 6.57
C ALA A 111 3.93 -3.54 7.52
N ASP A 112 3.89 -2.34 6.97
CA ASP A 112 4.07 -1.13 7.78
C ASP A 112 2.79 -0.78 8.52
N ALA A 113 1.63 -1.15 7.97
CA ALA A 113 0.35 -0.92 8.62
C ALA A 113 -0.65 -1.93 8.11
N PHE A 114 -1.73 -2.08 8.84
CA PHE A 114 -2.79 -3.02 8.54
C PHE A 114 -4.12 -2.29 8.68
N VAL A 115 -4.96 -2.37 7.66
CA VAL A 115 -6.28 -1.75 7.68
C VAL A 115 -7.32 -2.81 7.34
N THR A 116 -8.31 -2.94 8.21
CA THR A 116 -9.38 -3.91 8.01
C THR A 116 -10.48 -3.31 7.14
N LYS A 117 -10.97 -4.09 6.20
CA LYS A 117 -12.12 -3.68 5.39
C LYS A 117 -13.42 -3.84 6.19
N PRO A 118 -14.40 -3.00 5.98
CA PRO A 118 -14.44 -1.89 5.03
C PRO A 118 -13.48 -0.78 5.46
N VAL A 119 -12.82 -0.19 4.49
CA VAL A 119 -11.77 0.77 4.77
C VAL A 119 -12.36 2.06 5.34
N ASP A 120 -11.81 2.49 6.46
CA ASP A 120 -12.08 3.83 6.98
C ASP A 120 -11.16 4.79 6.25
N PHE A 121 -11.74 5.56 5.34
CA PHE A 121 -10.93 6.43 4.48
C PHE A 121 -10.28 7.57 5.25
N ALA A 122 -10.86 8.01 6.36
CA ALA A 122 -10.20 9.00 7.18
C ALA A 122 -8.92 8.43 7.79
N GLN A 123 -8.98 7.18 8.24
CA GLN A 123 -7.80 6.51 8.78
C GLN A 123 -6.76 6.28 7.69
N LEU A 124 -7.21 5.81 6.52
CA LEU A 124 -6.29 5.58 5.41
C LEU A 124 -5.63 6.87 4.97
N ALA A 125 -6.40 7.95 4.90
CA ALA A 125 -5.86 9.25 4.52
C ALA A 125 -4.78 9.71 5.50
N LYS A 126 -5.00 9.48 6.80
CA LYS A 126 -4.00 9.84 7.79
C LYS A 126 -2.71 9.04 7.60
N LEU A 127 -2.83 7.76 7.33
CA LEU A 127 -1.65 6.93 7.07
C LEU A 127 -0.88 7.43 5.85
N VAL A 128 -1.60 7.74 4.77
CA VAL A 128 -0.97 8.23 3.56
C VAL A 128 -0.30 9.57 3.82
N GLN A 129 -0.97 10.46 4.55
CA GLN A 129 -0.39 11.76 4.88
C GLN A 129 0.87 11.64 5.71
N MET A 130 0.90 10.73 6.65
CA MET A 130 2.08 10.54 7.46
C MET A 130 3.26 10.08 6.62
N ILE A 131 3.02 9.15 5.72
CA ILE A 131 4.07 8.66 4.83
C ILE A 131 4.53 9.78 3.88
N ALA A 132 3.57 10.50 3.29
CA ALA A 132 3.88 11.56 2.33
C ALA A 132 4.56 12.76 3.00
N GLY A 133 4.18 13.05 4.25
CA GLY A 133 4.66 14.25 4.91
C GLY A 133 6.06 14.15 5.46
N LEU A 134 6.37 13.08 6.16
CA LEU A 134 7.65 12.95 6.85
C LEU A 134 8.35 11.64 6.57
N GLY A 135 7.77 10.82 5.71
CA GLY A 135 8.40 9.59 5.29
C GLY A 135 8.50 8.55 6.39
N TRP A 136 9.59 7.81 6.36
CA TRP A 136 9.75 6.64 7.22
C TRP A 136 9.73 6.94 8.70
N ALA A 137 10.33 8.05 9.08
CA ALA A 137 10.41 8.39 10.50
C ALA A 137 9.02 8.52 11.11
N ILE A 138 8.11 9.12 10.37
CA ILE A 138 6.75 9.32 10.86
C ILE A 138 5.99 8.00 10.93
N VAL A 139 6.18 7.12 9.98
CA VAL A 139 5.53 5.81 10.02
C VAL A 139 5.92 5.07 11.27
N LYS A 140 7.22 5.05 11.58
CA LYS A 140 7.70 4.37 12.78
C LYS A 140 7.20 5.03 14.06
N LEU A 141 7.23 6.34 14.10
CA LEU A 141 6.74 7.08 15.27
C LEU A 141 5.24 6.89 15.46
N SER A 142 4.50 6.86 14.36
CA SER A 142 3.06 6.65 14.42
C SER A 142 2.74 5.30 15.03
N ARG A 143 3.44 4.26 14.64
CA ARG A 143 3.21 2.95 15.24
C ARG A 143 3.58 2.92 16.70
N ALA A 144 4.65 3.61 17.07
CA ALA A 144 5.01 3.74 18.46
C ALA A 144 3.98 4.57 19.22
N GLY A 145 3.54 5.68 18.63
CA GLY A 145 2.55 6.56 19.23
C GLY A 145 1.19 5.91 19.36
N ALA A 146 0.83 5.05 18.42
CA ALA A 146 -0.45 4.37 18.48
C ALA A 146 -0.55 3.44 19.67
N ARG A 147 0.57 3.04 20.25
CA ARG A 147 0.60 2.21 21.43
C ARG A 147 0.53 3.00 22.72
N ALA A 148 0.81 4.26 22.63
CA ALA A 148 0.78 5.12 23.82
C ALA A 148 -0.67 5.49 24.20
#